data_ad4e2cb76e6559ba8412b38c3f86ba62
#
_entry.id   ad4e2cb76e6559ba8412b38c3f86ba62
#
_cell.length_a   1.000
_cell.length_b   1.000
_cell.length_c   1.000
_cell.angle_alpha   90.00
_cell.angle_beta   90.00
_cell.angle_gamma   90.00
#
_symmetry.space_group_name_H-M   'P 1'
#
loop_
_entity.id
_entity.type
_entity.pdbx_description
1 polymer ?
#
loop_
_entity_poly.entity_id
_entity_poly.type
_entity_poly.pdbx_seq_one_letter_code
_entity_poly.pdbx_strand_id
1 'polypeptide(L)'
;MPVLAQAIPENASAKKYSDGWECDLGYRLNGEICVSVEVPENAYATNHRYGLGWDCLRGFRREDRKTCVAVRVPDGGFLDPSGERWQCLRGFIKVDDTCQEVVVPENAYLIDATYGSDWDCERGFEKEGDLCNAIAVPINGYLNGSRHGQPWTCERGFFQKGSLCEEVVVPDFAFFDDATYGVGWKCQRGYRVHNGGCEIIDVPENAHLDRTGNHWECNRNFQNSKGLCVLNN
;
A
#
# COMPACT_ATOMS: atom_id res chain seq x y z
N MET A 1 -55.03 8.12 25.45
CA MET A 1 -55.12 6.64 25.58
C MET A 1 -54.12 6.25 26.62
N PRO A 2 -54.47 5.53 27.70
CA PRO A 2 -53.44 5.07 28.66
C PRO A 2 -52.56 4.08 27.97
N VAL A 3 -51.23 4.33 28.00
CA VAL A 3 -50.22 3.36 27.61
C VAL A 3 -50.29 2.23 28.67
N LEU A 4 -50.83 1.09 28.28
CA LEU A 4 -50.77 -0.10 29.10
C LEU A 4 -49.30 -0.41 29.36
N ALA A 5 -48.84 -0.29 30.60
CA ALA A 5 -47.52 -0.71 31.01
C ALA A 5 -47.39 -2.20 30.65
N GLN A 6 -46.51 -2.51 29.71
CA GLN A 6 -46.24 -3.86 29.27
C GLN A 6 -45.66 -4.63 30.47
N ALA A 7 -46.36 -5.65 30.93
CA ALA A 7 -45.91 -6.45 32.07
C ALA A 7 -44.54 -7.09 31.73
N ILE A 8 -43.56 -6.91 32.60
CA ILE A 8 -42.24 -7.54 32.46
C ILE A 8 -42.39 -9.04 32.70
N PRO A 9 -42.01 -9.89 31.76
CA PRO A 9 -42.07 -11.35 31.93
C PRO A 9 -41.19 -11.85 33.08
N GLU A 10 -41.43 -13.09 33.47
CA GLU A 10 -40.54 -13.79 34.41
C GLU A 10 -39.13 -13.93 33.82
N ASN A 11 -38.10 -13.80 34.65
CA ASN A 11 -36.68 -13.80 34.25
C ASN A 11 -36.30 -12.72 33.22
N ALA A 12 -36.96 -11.54 33.37
CA ALA A 12 -36.65 -10.34 32.58
C ALA A 12 -36.59 -9.12 33.51
N SER A 13 -35.76 -8.14 33.10
CA SER A 13 -35.60 -6.86 33.79
C SER A 13 -35.87 -5.70 32.84
N ALA A 14 -36.33 -4.56 33.41
CA ALA A 14 -36.51 -3.31 32.63
C ALA A 14 -35.16 -2.86 32.07
N LYS A 15 -35.17 -2.42 30.83
CA LYS A 15 -33.95 -1.85 30.23
C LYS A 15 -33.53 -0.56 30.91
N LYS A 16 -32.25 -0.37 31.14
CA LYS A 16 -31.69 0.77 31.88
C LYS A 16 -31.77 2.10 31.13
N TYR A 17 -31.71 2.08 29.78
CA TYR A 17 -31.57 3.29 28.95
C TYR A 17 -32.60 3.41 27.81
N SER A 18 -33.61 2.54 27.75
CA SER A 18 -34.67 2.56 26.75
C SER A 18 -35.93 1.93 27.28
N ASP A 19 -37.10 2.22 26.66
CA ASP A 19 -38.32 1.57 27.00
C ASP A 19 -38.30 0.06 26.71
N GLY A 20 -39.08 -0.71 27.51
CA GLY A 20 -39.21 -2.14 27.38
C GLY A 20 -38.35 -2.91 28.38
N TRP A 21 -38.17 -4.20 28.11
CA TRP A 21 -37.49 -5.15 28.98
C TRP A 21 -36.51 -6.02 28.17
N GLU A 22 -35.60 -6.70 28.87
CA GLU A 22 -34.64 -7.66 28.32
C GLU A 22 -34.57 -8.86 29.28
N CYS A 23 -34.23 -10.04 28.74
CA CYS A 23 -34.05 -11.22 29.56
C CYS A 23 -32.82 -11.09 30.49
N ASP A 24 -32.95 -11.59 31.70
CA ASP A 24 -31.85 -11.65 32.65
C ASP A 24 -30.72 -12.55 32.16
N LEU A 25 -29.51 -12.35 32.72
CA LEU A 25 -28.35 -13.16 32.37
C LEU A 25 -28.61 -14.65 32.59
N GLY A 26 -28.31 -15.48 31.58
CA GLY A 26 -28.63 -16.89 31.58
C GLY A 26 -29.99 -17.25 30.99
N TYR A 27 -30.72 -16.25 30.50
CA TYR A 27 -31.98 -16.43 29.79
C TYR A 27 -31.92 -15.79 28.41
N ARG A 28 -32.69 -16.31 27.48
CA ARG A 28 -32.83 -15.75 26.12
C ARG A 28 -34.29 -15.58 25.73
N LEU A 29 -34.56 -14.61 24.89
CA LEU A 29 -35.87 -14.34 24.32
C LEU A 29 -36.32 -15.48 23.40
N ASN A 30 -37.49 -16.03 23.67
CA ASN A 30 -38.19 -16.98 22.80
C ASN A 30 -39.67 -16.56 22.69
N GLY A 31 -40.03 -15.91 21.59
CA GLY A 31 -41.29 -15.22 21.46
C GLY A 31 -41.39 -14.02 22.44
N GLU A 32 -42.30 -14.10 23.43
CA GLU A 32 -42.52 -13.06 24.43
C GLU A 32 -42.06 -13.48 25.85
N ILE A 33 -41.36 -14.59 25.99
CA ILE A 33 -40.90 -15.14 27.29
C ILE A 33 -39.38 -15.34 27.29
N CYS A 34 -38.81 -15.30 28.49
CA CYS A 34 -37.39 -15.60 28.72
C CYS A 34 -37.22 -17.06 29.14
N VAL A 35 -36.54 -17.84 28.32
CA VAL A 35 -36.23 -19.26 28.57
C VAL A 35 -34.79 -19.42 29.03
N SER A 36 -34.52 -20.34 29.98
CA SER A 36 -33.16 -20.59 30.45
C SER A 36 -32.26 -21.07 29.33
N VAL A 37 -30.99 -20.63 29.38
CA VAL A 37 -29.92 -21.04 28.46
C VAL A 37 -29.09 -22.13 29.10
N GLU A 38 -28.99 -23.28 28.46
CA GLU A 38 -28.01 -24.31 28.86
C GLU A 38 -26.61 -23.85 28.43
N VAL A 39 -25.81 -23.39 29.39
CA VAL A 39 -24.43 -22.97 29.15
C VAL A 39 -23.54 -24.19 29.19
N PRO A 40 -22.83 -24.55 28.11
CA PRO A 40 -21.97 -25.73 28.10
C PRO A 40 -20.72 -25.54 28.97
N GLU A 41 -19.99 -26.63 29.18
CA GLU A 41 -18.66 -26.56 29.80
C GLU A 41 -17.73 -25.64 29.00
N ASN A 42 -16.85 -24.91 29.69
CA ASN A 42 -15.92 -23.93 29.11
C ASN A 42 -16.62 -22.78 28.32
N ALA A 43 -17.84 -22.43 28.72
CA ALA A 43 -18.59 -21.30 28.22
C ALA A 43 -19.10 -20.42 29.37
N TYR A 44 -19.60 -19.24 29.02
CA TYR A 44 -20.26 -18.30 29.94
C TYR A 44 -21.53 -17.72 29.30
N ALA A 45 -22.52 -17.42 30.13
CA ALA A 45 -23.75 -16.81 29.68
C ALA A 45 -23.52 -15.39 29.17
N THR A 46 -24.24 -15.01 28.10
CA THR A 46 -24.23 -13.65 27.54
C THR A 46 -25.63 -13.09 27.40
N ASN A 47 -25.74 -11.77 27.45
CA ASN A 47 -26.99 -11.02 27.18
C ASN A 47 -27.13 -10.57 25.74
N HIS A 48 -26.44 -11.19 24.81
CA HIS A 48 -26.54 -10.81 23.40
C HIS A 48 -27.96 -11.10 22.89
N ARG A 49 -28.59 -10.08 22.31
CA ARG A 49 -29.96 -10.16 21.76
C ARG A 49 -30.11 -11.23 20.67
N TYR A 50 -29.01 -11.53 20.00
CA TYR A 50 -28.92 -12.54 18.94
C TYR A 50 -27.84 -13.55 19.32
N GLY A 51 -28.08 -14.82 19.11
CA GLY A 51 -27.12 -15.87 19.39
C GLY A 51 -27.69 -16.99 20.26
N LEU A 52 -26.80 -17.76 20.85
CA LEU A 52 -27.16 -18.91 21.69
C LEU A 52 -27.40 -18.50 23.16
N GLY A 53 -27.08 -17.26 23.54
CA GLY A 53 -27.12 -16.77 24.93
C GLY A 53 -25.89 -17.18 25.75
N TRP A 54 -24.85 -17.71 25.09
CA TRP A 54 -23.58 -18.02 25.67
C TRP A 54 -22.44 -17.93 24.64
N ASP A 55 -21.24 -17.70 25.12
CA ASP A 55 -19.98 -17.72 24.32
C ASP A 55 -18.93 -18.55 25.04
N CYS A 56 -17.97 -19.09 24.28
CA CYS A 56 -16.89 -19.86 24.85
C CYS A 56 -15.92 -18.99 25.66
N LEU A 57 -15.35 -19.56 26.73
CA LEU A 57 -14.25 -18.94 27.47
C LEU A 57 -13.02 -18.74 26.54
N ARG A 58 -12.21 -17.74 26.85
CA ARG A 58 -10.93 -17.52 26.16
C ARG A 58 -10.06 -18.77 26.17
N GLY A 59 -9.56 -19.17 25.00
CA GLY A 59 -8.82 -20.41 24.81
C GLY A 59 -9.70 -21.58 24.38
N PHE A 60 -10.99 -21.31 24.19
CA PHE A 60 -11.93 -22.29 23.66
C PHE A 60 -12.63 -21.70 22.45
N ARG A 61 -13.02 -22.52 21.50
CA ARG A 61 -13.79 -22.16 20.32
C ARG A 61 -15.07 -22.98 20.23
N ARG A 62 -16.07 -22.41 19.64
CA ARG A 62 -17.33 -23.13 19.38
C ARG A 62 -17.10 -24.18 18.29
N GLU A 63 -17.42 -25.43 18.59
CA GLU A 63 -17.39 -26.52 17.60
C GLU A 63 -18.78 -26.72 16.98
N ASP A 64 -19.82 -26.68 17.81
CA ASP A 64 -21.21 -26.77 17.40
C ASP A 64 -22.10 -25.82 18.25
N ARG A 65 -23.41 -26.05 18.27
CA ARG A 65 -24.34 -25.24 19.07
C ARG A 65 -24.36 -25.57 20.57
N LYS A 66 -23.55 -26.51 21.02
CA LYS A 66 -23.61 -27.08 22.39
C LYS A 66 -22.27 -27.25 23.08
N THR A 67 -21.16 -27.13 22.34
CA THR A 67 -19.84 -27.44 22.85
C THR A 67 -18.80 -26.38 22.60
N CYS A 68 -17.92 -26.18 23.57
CA CYS A 68 -16.69 -25.40 23.46
C CYS A 68 -15.50 -26.32 23.56
N VAL A 69 -14.66 -26.35 22.54
CA VAL A 69 -13.44 -27.16 22.49
C VAL A 69 -12.19 -26.28 22.66
N ALA A 70 -11.19 -26.82 23.34
CA ALA A 70 -9.95 -26.07 23.55
C ALA A 70 -9.24 -25.75 22.23
N VAL A 71 -8.77 -24.52 22.11
CA VAL A 71 -7.92 -24.07 21.01
C VAL A 71 -6.52 -24.60 21.26
N ARG A 72 -6.05 -25.52 20.42
CA ARG A 72 -4.68 -25.99 20.46
C ARG A 72 -3.76 -24.97 19.83
N VAL A 73 -3.00 -24.29 20.66
CA VAL A 73 -1.98 -23.32 20.20
C VAL A 73 -0.67 -24.08 19.99
N PRO A 74 -0.09 -24.08 18.78
CA PRO A 74 1.20 -24.74 18.53
C PRO A 74 2.36 -23.99 19.15
N ASP A 75 3.53 -24.63 19.21
CA ASP A 75 4.77 -23.96 19.57
C ASP A 75 5.03 -22.80 18.59
N GLY A 76 5.49 -21.65 19.10
CA GLY A 76 5.64 -20.44 18.31
C GLY A 76 4.32 -19.73 17.98
N GLY A 77 3.18 -20.16 18.54
CA GLY A 77 1.86 -19.56 18.39
C GLY A 77 1.36 -18.84 19.64
N PHE A 78 0.29 -18.04 19.49
CA PHE A 78 -0.45 -17.39 20.57
C PHE A 78 -1.92 -17.25 20.22
N LEU A 79 -2.78 -17.14 21.22
CA LEU A 79 -4.21 -16.85 21.00
C LEU A 79 -4.40 -15.44 20.47
N ASP A 80 -5.18 -15.31 19.40
CA ASP A 80 -5.58 -14.02 18.86
C ASP A 80 -6.41 -13.19 19.87
N PRO A 81 -6.72 -11.92 19.60
CA PRO A 81 -7.54 -11.10 20.50
C PRO A 81 -8.92 -11.67 20.79
N SER A 82 -9.50 -12.45 19.87
CA SER A 82 -10.79 -13.12 20.11
C SER A 82 -10.69 -14.22 21.15
N GLY A 83 -9.51 -14.85 21.25
CA GLY A 83 -9.29 -16.02 22.11
C GLY A 83 -9.86 -17.33 21.56
N GLU A 84 -10.46 -17.29 20.37
CA GLU A 84 -11.07 -18.46 19.72
C GLU A 84 -10.18 -19.07 18.63
N ARG A 85 -9.13 -18.36 18.24
CA ARG A 85 -8.16 -18.75 17.21
C ARG A 85 -6.76 -18.47 17.68
N TRP A 86 -5.79 -18.99 16.96
CA TRP A 86 -4.40 -18.73 17.22
C TRP A 86 -3.71 -18.13 15.96
N GLN A 87 -2.63 -17.42 16.19
CA GLN A 87 -1.73 -16.84 15.21
C GLN A 87 -0.30 -17.20 15.58
N CYS A 88 0.61 -17.15 14.61
CA CYS A 88 2.02 -17.32 14.90
C CYS A 88 2.64 -16.05 15.46
N LEU A 89 3.63 -16.21 16.35
CA LEU A 89 4.49 -15.12 16.79
C LEU A 89 5.29 -14.54 15.63
N ARG A 90 5.75 -13.30 15.80
CA ARG A 90 6.65 -12.66 14.83
C ARG A 90 7.88 -13.52 14.60
N GLY A 91 8.25 -13.70 13.33
CA GLY A 91 9.33 -14.58 12.92
C GLY A 91 8.90 -16.03 12.69
N PHE A 92 7.60 -16.29 12.74
CA PHE A 92 7.02 -17.59 12.41
C PHE A 92 5.90 -17.43 11.39
N ILE A 93 5.79 -18.37 10.47
CA ILE A 93 4.70 -18.46 9.49
C ILE A 93 3.80 -19.63 9.80
N LYS A 94 2.52 -19.47 9.49
CA LYS A 94 1.54 -20.53 9.62
C LYS A 94 1.66 -21.51 8.44
N VAL A 95 2.02 -22.75 8.75
CA VAL A 95 2.00 -23.87 7.80
C VAL A 95 1.08 -24.93 8.38
N ASP A 96 -0.05 -25.16 7.72
CA ASP A 96 -1.14 -26.00 8.22
C ASP A 96 -1.57 -25.62 9.64
N ASP A 97 -1.37 -26.52 10.61
CA ASP A 97 -1.70 -26.33 12.04
C ASP A 97 -0.46 -26.07 12.91
N THR A 98 0.63 -25.63 12.32
CA THR A 98 1.91 -25.34 13.02
C THR A 98 2.41 -23.94 12.71
N CYS A 99 3.30 -23.43 13.57
CA CYS A 99 4.09 -22.24 13.31
C CYS A 99 5.54 -22.65 13.03
N GLN A 100 6.03 -22.35 11.84
CA GLN A 100 7.41 -22.64 11.43
C GLN A 100 8.23 -21.36 11.48
N GLU A 101 9.47 -21.45 11.95
CA GLU A 101 10.38 -20.31 11.99
C GLU A 101 10.70 -19.82 10.58
N VAL A 102 10.67 -18.50 10.38
CA VAL A 102 11.06 -17.86 9.13
C VAL A 102 12.57 -17.85 9.02
N VAL A 103 13.09 -18.51 8.01
CA VAL A 103 14.52 -18.42 7.69
C VAL A 103 14.79 -17.10 6.98
N VAL A 104 15.40 -16.16 7.70
CA VAL A 104 15.79 -14.85 7.15
C VAL A 104 17.18 -15.00 6.52
N PRO A 105 17.34 -14.73 5.19
CA PRO A 105 18.64 -14.82 4.55
C PRO A 105 19.57 -13.68 4.99
N GLU A 106 20.85 -13.79 4.63
CA GLU A 106 21.83 -12.73 4.85
C GLU A 106 21.40 -11.45 4.10
N ASN A 107 21.63 -10.28 4.71
CA ASN A 107 21.23 -8.97 4.20
C ASN A 107 19.70 -8.81 4.05
N ALA A 108 18.93 -9.48 4.88
CA ALA A 108 17.48 -9.35 4.97
C ALA A 108 17.03 -9.11 6.41
N TYR A 109 15.79 -8.66 6.59
CA TYR A 109 15.17 -8.42 7.88
C TYR A 109 13.72 -8.85 7.87
N LEU A 110 13.20 -9.25 9.05
CA LEU A 110 11.81 -9.64 9.23
C LEU A 110 10.86 -8.45 9.05
N ILE A 111 9.80 -8.68 8.28
CA ILE A 111 8.69 -7.75 8.12
C ILE A 111 7.38 -8.39 8.58
N ASP A 112 6.38 -7.58 8.93
CA ASP A 112 5.03 -8.05 9.24
C ASP A 112 4.20 -7.98 7.93
N ALA A 113 4.37 -8.96 7.06
CA ALA A 113 3.63 -9.03 5.80
C ALA A 113 2.32 -9.80 5.97
N THR A 114 1.23 -9.23 5.44
CA THR A 114 -0.06 -9.94 5.37
C THR A 114 -0.08 -10.97 4.23
N TYR A 115 0.75 -10.74 3.21
CA TYR A 115 0.92 -11.60 2.03
C TYR A 115 2.37 -11.56 1.55
N GLY A 116 2.87 -12.68 1.07
CA GLY A 116 4.21 -12.81 0.51
C GLY A 116 5.23 -13.36 1.50
N SER A 117 6.44 -12.85 1.45
CA SER A 117 7.52 -13.26 2.35
C SER A 117 7.45 -12.45 3.64
N ASP A 118 7.73 -13.09 4.77
CA ASP A 118 7.82 -12.43 6.08
C ASP A 118 9.19 -11.74 6.29
N TRP A 119 9.96 -11.56 5.23
CA TRP A 119 11.23 -10.84 5.21
C TRP A 119 11.40 -10.03 3.92
N ASP A 120 12.19 -8.97 4.00
CA ASP A 120 12.57 -8.09 2.88
C ASP A 120 14.08 -7.83 2.95
N CYS A 121 14.69 -7.47 1.80
CA CYS A 121 16.10 -7.19 1.75
C CYS A 121 16.44 -5.84 2.39
N GLU A 122 17.62 -5.76 3.01
CA GLU A 122 18.19 -4.50 3.48
C GLU A 122 18.43 -3.52 2.33
N ARG A 123 18.56 -2.23 2.69
CA ARG A 123 18.86 -1.20 1.70
C ARG A 123 20.19 -1.48 0.99
N GLY A 124 20.16 -1.49 -0.33
CA GLY A 124 21.33 -1.81 -1.15
C GLY A 124 21.35 -3.24 -1.66
N PHE A 125 20.33 -3.99 -1.32
CA PHE A 125 20.15 -5.37 -1.77
C PHE A 125 18.79 -5.52 -2.47
N GLU A 126 18.71 -6.42 -3.42
CA GLU A 126 17.50 -6.79 -4.15
C GLU A 126 17.22 -8.28 -4.00
N LYS A 127 15.92 -8.61 -4.00
CA LYS A 127 15.46 -9.97 -3.82
C LYS A 127 15.57 -10.77 -5.10
N GLU A 128 16.31 -11.87 -5.06
CA GLU A 128 16.38 -12.85 -6.13
C GLU A 128 16.13 -14.26 -5.55
N GLY A 129 14.93 -14.78 -5.79
CA GLY A 129 14.46 -16.01 -5.13
C GLY A 129 14.41 -15.86 -3.62
N ASP A 130 15.17 -16.67 -2.90
CA ASP A 130 15.27 -16.67 -1.44
C ASP A 130 16.54 -15.98 -0.91
N LEU A 131 17.19 -15.17 -1.71
CA LEU A 131 18.43 -14.45 -1.37
C LEU A 131 18.27 -12.95 -1.56
N CYS A 132 19.13 -12.20 -0.86
CA CYS A 132 19.31 -10.77 -1.05
C CYS A 132 20.68 -10.50 -1.67
N ASN A 133 20.69 -10.13 -2.95
CA ASN A 133 21.91 -9.83 -3.70
C ASN A 133 22.21 -8.33 -3.69
N ALA A 134 23.48 -7.97 -3.57
CA ALA A 134 23.88 -6.57 -3.58
C ALA A 134 23.54 -5.91 -4.93
N ILE A 135 22.91 -4.75 -4.88
CA ILE A 135 22.60 -3.94 -6.05
C ILE A 135 23.89 -3.36 -6.62
N ALA A 136 24.21 -3.69 -7.86
CA ALA A 136 25.36 -3.13 -8.56
C ALA A 136 25.07 -1.68 -8.98
N VAL A 137 25.49 -0.72 -8.16
CA VAL A 137 25.42 0.71 -8.47
C VAL A 137 26.64 1.11 -9.30
N PRO A 138 26.46 1.69 -10.50
CA PRO A 138 27.60 2.13 -11.32
C PRO A 138 28.35 3.31 -10.68
N ILE A 139 29.57 3.56 -11.14
CA ILE A 139 30.31 4.79 -10.80
C ILE A 139 29.46 5.99 -11.21
N ASN A 140 29.42 7.04 -10.39
CA ASN A 140 28.58 8.23 -10.53
C ASN A 140 27.08 7.93 -10.50
N GLY A 141 26.70 6.83 -9.86
CA GLY A 141 25.31 6.48 -9.53
C GLY A 141 25.09 6.41 -8.02
N TYR A 142 23.84 6.43 -7.60
CA TYR A 142 23.43 6.24 -6.20
C TYR A 142 22.10 5.52 -6.12
N LEU A 143 21.84 4.84 -4.99
CA LEU A 143 20.57 4.17 -4.72
C LEU A 143 19.45 5.19 -4.57
N ASN A 144 18.41 5.07 -5.39
CA ASN A 144 17.25 5.98 -5.37
C ASN A 144 16.12 5.54 -4.45
N GLY A 145 16.22 4.34 -3.83
CA GLY A 145 15.22 3.77 -2.95
C GLY A 145 13.95 3.27 -3.66
N SER A 146 13.95 3.19 -4.99
CA SER A 146 12.81 2.65 -5.74
C SER A 146 12.68 1.15 -5.49
N ARG A 147 11.45 0.71 -5.17
CA ARG A 147 11.10 -0.72 -5.04
C ARG A 147 10.68 -1.34 -6.37
N HIS A 148 10.43 -0.51 -7.38
CA HIS A 148 10.00 -0.94 -8.70
C HIS A 148 10.85 -0.26 -9.77
N GLY A 149 11.37 -1.05 -10.71
CA GLY A 149 12.23 -0.57 -11.78
C GLY A 149 13.70 -0.47 -11.35
N GLN A 150 14.42 0.52 -11.91
CA GLN A 150 15.85 0.70 -11.65
C GLN A 150 16.08 1.19 -10.21
N PRO A 151 16.83 0.45 -9.38
CA PRO A 151 17.04 0.79 -7.96
C PRO A 151 18.09 1.89 -7.74
N TRP A 152 18.74 2.36 -8.79
CA TRP A 152 19.73 3.43 -8.76
C TRP A 152 19.44 4.48 -9.84
N THR A 153 20.02 5.65 -9.69
CA THR A 153 20.01 6.74 -10.68
C THR A 153 21.37 7.39 -10.72
N CYS A 154 21.67 8.11 -11.82
CA CYS A 154 22.95 8.80 -11.94
C CYS A 154 22.99 10.07 -11.09
N GLU A 155 24.18 10.43 -10.62
CA GLU A 155 24.46 11.72 -9.99
C GLU A 155 24.23 12.88 -10.97
N ARG A 156 24.09 14.07 -10.41
CA ARG A 156 23.95 15.29 -11.23
C ARG A 156 25.14 15.48 -12.13
N GLY A 157 24.89 15.75 -13.40
CA GLY A 157 25.92 15.87 -14.43
C GLY A 157 26.19 14.58 -15.19
N PHE A 158 25.48 13.51 -14.85
CA PHE A 158 25.57 12.23 -15.54
C PHE A 158 24.21 11.78 -16.02
N PHE A 159 24.17 11.07 -17.14
CA PHE A 159 22.94 10.47 -17.67
C PHE A 159 23.09 8.95 -17.79
N GLN A 160 21.97 8.25 -17.65
CA GLN A 160 21.97 6.81 -17.75
C GLN A 160 22.09 6.34 -19.19
N LYS A 161 23.08 5.47 -19.44
CA LYS A 161 23.25 4.77 -20.69
C LYS A 161 23.46 3.28 -20.43
N GLY A 162 22.38 2.51 -20.64
CA GLY A 162 22.37 1.11 -20.23
C GLY A 162 22.54 0.95 -18.72
N SER A 163 23.59 0.26 -18.28
CA SER A 163 23.92 0.05 -16.86
C SER A 163 25.01 1.01 -16.33
N LEU A 164 25.34 2.07 -17.06
CA LEU A 164 26.39 3.01 -16.70
C LEU A 164 25.83 4.42 -16.55
N CYS A 165 26.57 5.27 -15.82
CA CYS A 165 26.37 6.71 -15.76
C CYS A 165 27.49 7.40 -16.54
N GLU A 166 27.14 7.96 -17.71
CA GLU A 166 28.08 8.72 -18.56
C GLU A 166 27.98 10.22 -18.27
N GLU A 167 29.08 10.94 -18.32
CA GLU A 167 29.10 12.38 -18.10
C GLU A 167 28.32 13.12 -19.19
N VAL A 168 27.52 14.10 -18.78
CA VAL A 168 26.78 14.97 -19.71
C VAL A 168 27.73 15.98 -20.31
N VAL A 169 28.06 15.81 -21.58
CA VAL A 169 28.82 16.79 -22.35
C VAL A 169 27.83 17.84 -22.88
N VAL A 170 27.83 19.02 -22.27
CA VAL A 170 26.97 20.14 -22.70
C VAL A 170 27.61 20.83 -23.89
N PRO A 171 26.97 20.82 -25.09
CA PRO A 171 27.53 21.50 -26.27
C PRO A 171 27.41 23.03 -26.17
N ASP A 172 28.10 23.74 -27.09
CA ASP A 172 27.96 25.21 -27.22
C ASP A 172 26.49 25.59 -27.40
N PHE A 173 26.09 26.73 -26.82
CA PHE A 173 24.72 27.25 -26.84
C PHE A 173 23.67 26.33 -26.22
N ALA A 174 24.09 25.39 -25.36
CA ALA A 174 23.22 24.58 -24.51
C ALA A 174 23.42 24.92 -23.04
N PHE A 175 22.56 24.39 -22.21
CA PHE A 175 22.69 24.39 -20.75
C PHE A 175 22.32 23.03 -20.19
N PHE A 176 22.89 22.69 -19.05
CA PHE A 176 22.58 21.45 -18.35
C PHE A 176 21.11 21.39 -17.96
N ASP A 177 20.45 20.25 -18.21
CA ASP A 177 19.06 19.99 -17.85
C ASP A 177 18.94 18.71 -17.01
N ASP A 178 18.49 18.87 -15.78
CA ASP A 178 18.29 17.77 -14.83
C ASP A 178 17.07 16.88 -15.15
N ALA A 179 16.45 17.01 -16.32
CA ALA A 179 15.31 16.19 -16.69
C ALA A 179 15.67 14.70 -16.69
N THR A 180 14.81 13.88 -16.07
CA THR A 180 15.00 12.42 -15.94
C THR A 180 15.11 11.69 -17.29
N TYR A 181 14.65 12.35 -18.36
CA TYR A 181 14.68 11.83 -19.72
C TYR A 181 15.38 12.80 -20.67
N GLY A 182 16.28 12.30 -21.50
CA GLY A 182 16.98 13.08 -22.49
C GLY A 182 18.49 12.90 -22.40
N VAL A 183 19.20 13.78 -23.07
CA VAL A 183 20.67 13.78 -23.13
C VAL A 183 21.34 14.60 -22.02
N GLY A 184 20.54 15.10 -21.06
CA GLY A 184 21.02 15.89 -19.91
C GLY A 184 21.32 17.36 -20.24
N TRP A 185 20.95 17.87 -21.43
CA TRP A 185 21.08 19.26 -21.80
C TRP A 185 19.95 19.73 -22.73
N LYS A 186 19.73 21.04 -22.77
CA LYS A 186 18.80 21.72 -23.67
C LYS A 186 19.48 22.90 -24.33
N CYS A 187 19.06 23.22 -25.55
CA CYS A 187 19.55 24.43 -26.23
C CYS A 187 19.03 25.68 -25.52
N GLN A 188 19.88 26.71 -25.50
CA GLN A 188 19.49 28.07 -25.11
C GLN A 188 18.38 28.61 -26.00
N ARG A 189 17.67 29.62 -25.50
CA ARG A 189 16.67 30.35 -26.29
C ARG A 189 17.28 30.93 -27.59
N GLY A 190 16.62 30.67 -28.71
CA GLY A 190 17.09 31.08 -30.04
C GLY A 190 17.92 29.99 -30.75
N TYR A 191 18.08 28.84 -30.10
CA TYR A 191 18.77 27.67 -30.68
C TYR A 191 17.86 26.43 -30.65
N ARG A 192 18.04 25.57 -31.65
CA ARG A 192 17.35 24.25 -31.72
C ARG A 192 18.36 23.11 -31.76
N VAL A 193 17.89 21.92 -31.35
CA VAL A 193 18.72 20.71 -31.43
C VAL A 193 18.93 20.34 -32.91
N HIS A 194 20.19 20.23 -33.30
CA HIS A 194 20.60 19.77 -34.63
C HIS A 194 21.93 19.00 -34.56
N ASN A 195 21.98 17.80 -35.15
CA ASN A 195 23.19 16.94 -35.21
C ASN A 195 23.94 16.76 -33.88
N GLY A 196 23.19 16.60 -32.76
CA GLY A 196 23.80 16.38 -31.43
C GLY A 196 24.37 17.65 -30.77
N GLY A 197 24.09 18.82 -31.30
CA GLY A 197 24.43 20.13 -30.74
C GLY A 197 23.28 21.13 -30.87
N CYS A 198 23.59 22.41 -30.66
CA CYS A 198 22.63 23.51 -30.78
C CYS A 198 22.97 24.41 -31.94
N GLU A 199 22.03 24.59 -32.86
CA GLU A 199 22.08 25.46 -34.02
C GLU A 199 21.18 26.68 -33.83
N ILE A 200 21.62 27.84 -34.27
CA ILE A 200 20.83 29.06 -34.22
C ILE A 200 19.55 28.92 -35.07
N ILE A 201 18.44 29.41 -34.55
CA ILE A 201 17.17 29.42 -35.27
C ILE A 201 17.13 30.67 -36.17
N ASP A 202 17.06 30.45 -37.47
CA ASP A 202 16.73 31.55 -38.42
C ASP A 202 15.23 31.85 -38.30
N VAL A 203 14.93 32.99 -37.69
CA VAL A 203 13.54 33.46 -37.49
C VAL A 203 13.14 34.31 -38.69
N PRO A 204 12.17 33.85 -39.52
CA PRO A 204 11.78 34.58 -40.71
C PRO A 204 11.08 35.92 -40.38
N GLU A 205 10.95 36.78 -41.40
CA GLU A 205 10.20 38.01 -41.25
C GLU A 205 8.74 37.73 -40.85
N ASN A 206 8.17 38.55 -39.99
CA ASN A 206 6.83 38.38 -39.39
C ASN A 206 6.67 37.10 -38.54
N ALA A 207 7.76 36.57 -38.00
CA ALA A 207 7.78 35.51 -37.03
C ALA A 207 8.44 35.96 -35.72
N HIS A 208 8.29 35.17 -34.69
CA HIS A 208 8.97 35.29 -33.40
C HIS A 208 9.26 33.91 -32.82
N LEU A 209 10.18 33.81 -31.86
CA LEU A 209 10.42 32.60 -31.15
C LEU A 209 9.19 32.24 -30.34
N ASP A 210 8.80 30.95 -30.38
CA ASP A 210 7.72 30.42 -29.60
C ASP A 210 8.00 30.55 -28.08
N ARG A 211 7.05 30.07 -27.25
CA ARG A 211 7.17 30.13 -25.81
C ARG A 211 8.38 29.29 -25.30
N THR A 212 8.75 28.21 -25.96
CA THR A 212 9.90 27.40 -25.62
C THR A 212 11.21 28.05 -25.95
N GLY A 213 11.22 28.91 -26.98
CA GLY A 213 12.40 29.55 -27.49
C GLY A 213 13.24 28.70 -28.43
N ASN A 214 12.80 27.48 -28.72
CA ASN A 214 13.52 26.51 -29.53
C ASN A 214 12.87 26.23 -30.88
N HIS A 215 11.78 26.95 -31.18
CA HIS A 215 11.09 27.03 -32.49
C HIS A 215 10.62 28.45 -32.74
N TRP A 216 10.14 28.70 -33.92
CA TRP A 216 9.50 29.96 -34.24
C TRP A 216 8.05 29.78 -34.69
N GLU A 217 7.22 30.77 -34.48
CA GLU A 217 5.84 30.85 -34.92
C GLU A 217 5.55 32.20 -35.57
N CYS A 218 4.59 32.23 -36.50
CA CYS A 218 4.22 33.45 -37.15
C CYS A 218 3.52 34.43 -36.21
N ASN A 219 3.75 35.72 -36.41
CA ASN A 219 3.06 36.78 -35.70
C ASN A 219 1.55 36.73 -35.99
N ARG A 220 0.77 37.38 -35.12
CA ARG A 220 -0.69 37.45 -35.27
C ARG A 220 -1.06 37.97 -36.68
N ASN A 221 -2.05 37.32 -37.30
CA ASN A 221 -2.53 37.55 -38.67
C ASN A 221 -1.60 37.03 -39.79
N PHE A 222 -0.53 36.32 -39.45
CA PHE A 222 0.32 35.61 -40.41
C PHE A 222 0.20 34.10 -40.22
N GLN A 223 0.37 33.37 -41.30
CA GLN A 223 0.41 31.89 -41.29
C GLN A 223 1.66 31.35 -41.96
N ASN A 224 2.12 30.20 -41.48
CA ASN A 224 3.28 29.53 -42.08
C ASN A 224 2.94 28.97 -43.46
N SER A 225 3.62 29.46 -44.49
CA SER A 225 3.58 28.92 -45.84
C SER A 225 4.99 28.63 -46.32
N LYS A 226 5.37 27.34 -46.39
CA LYS A 226 6.68 26.85 -46.85
C LYS A 226 7.87 27.50 -46.12
N GLY A 227 7.76 27.69 -44.82
CA GLY A 227 8.84 28.26 -44.00
C GLY A 227 8.87 29.78 -43.93
N LEU A 228 7.91 30.48 -44.53
CA LEU A 228 7.73 31.94 -44.48
C LEU A 228 6.40 32.30 -43.83
N CYS A 229 6.32 33.44 -43.16
CA CYS A 229 5.09 33.94 -42.59
C CYS A 229 4.40 34.92 -43.57
N VAL A 230 3.28 34.48 -44.13
CA VAL A 230 2.46 35.28 -45.10
C VAL A 230 1.16 35.70 -44.43
N LEU A 231 0.61 36.84 -44.86
CA LEU A 231 -0.68 37.33 -44.34
C LEU A 231 -1.79 36.28 -44.55
N ASN A 232 -2.60 36.11 -43.52
CA ASN A 232 -3.87 35.37 -43.64
C ASN A 232 -4.84 36.20 -44.50
N ASN A 233 -5.24 35.64 -45.63
CA ASN A 233 -6.31 36.22 -46.44
C ASN A 233 -7.69 35.95 -45.84
#